data_dea794cbc4aee56e27e36e6fe9b4a112
#
_entry.id   dea794cbc4aee56e27e36e6fe9b4a112
#
_cell.length_a   1.000
_cell.length_b   1.000
_cell.length_c   1.000
_cell.angle_alpha   90.00
_cell.angle_beta   90.00
_cell.angle_gamma   90.00
#
_symmetry.space_group_name_H-M   'P 1'
#
loop_
_entity.id
_entity.type
_entity.pdbx_description
1 polymer ?
#
loop_
_entity_poly.entity_id
_entity_poly.type
_entity_poly.pdbx_seq_one_letter_code
_entity_poly.pdbx_strand_id
1 'polypeptide(L)'
;MNTKTKFGMLIASIAMAASGAVCAADAPANPYVQAAGQTLMTNFGLCVRTGYWTPALAEAQGALGQNCQCDTDIIKCEAGAERITLSADTLFAFNKAVLKPEGIAKLTELTSRMSGLTLDVVMIDGYADRIGGAAYNQKLSQRRADAVKTFLTEHGVPAARIQAEGKGQADPVVNCPNPSAKGEIKTFKQLVECLQPNRRAVIEVKGTRNK
;
A
#
# COMPACT_ATOMS: atom_id res chain seq x y z
N MET A 1 16.87 -50.17 62.91
CA MET A 1 18.10 -49.50 63.26
C MET A 1 18.02 -48.11 62.64
N ASN A 2 18.33 -47.09 63.33
CA ASN A 2 17.95 -45.70 63.34
C ASN A 2 18.03 -44.91 62.01
N THR A 3 16.95 -44.50 61.51
CA THR A 3 16.80 -43.44 60.52
C THR A 3 16.47 -42.09 61.17
N LYS A 4 17.39 -41.17 61.18
CA LYS A 4 17.19 -39.81 61.68
C LYS A 4 16.68 -38.95 60.51
N THR A 5 15.45 -38.59 60.54
CA THR A 5 14.82 -37.62 59.65
C THR A 5 15.28 -36.23 60.02
N LYS A 6 15.96 -35.54 59.09
CA LYS A 6 16.24 -34.12 59.21
C LYS A 6 15.17 -33.33 58.44
N PHE A 7 14.38 -32.60 59.20
CA PHE A 7 13.48 -31.56 58.67
C PHE A 7 14.28 -30.41 58.12
N GLY A 8 14.31 -30.23 56.80
CA GLY A 8 14.84 -29.07 56.14
C GLY A 8 13.72 -28.09 55.88
N MET A 9 13.83 -26.96 56.52
CA MET A 9 12.90 -25.82 56.37
C MET A 9 13.13 -25.14 55.02
N LEU A 10 12.22 -25.34 54.05
CA LEU A 10 12.27 -24.65 52.76
C LEU A 10 11.66 -23.27 52.95
N ILE A 11 12.51 -22.25 52.93
CA ILE A 11 12.10 -20.85 52.82
C ILE A 11 11.75 -20.63 51.36
N ALA A 12 10.46 -20.55 51.06
CA ALA A 12 9.95 -20.16 49.75
C ALA A 12 10.13 -18.65 49.60
N SER A 13 11.19 -18.26 48.90
CA SER A 13 11.34 -16.87 48.41
C SER A 13 10.31 -16.61 47.32
N ILE A 14 9.27 -15.86 47.65
CA ILE A 14 8.30 -15.33 46.66
C ILE A 14 9.05 -14.24 45.88
N ALA A 15 9.54 -14.57 44.71
CA ALA A 15 9.96 -13.57 43.72
C ALA A 15 8.72 -12.89 43.17
N MET A 16 8.40 -11.69 43.64
CA MET A 16 7.46 -10.80 42.99
C MET A 16 8.06 -10.42 41.62
N ALA A 17 7.59 -11.08 40.58
CA ALA A 17 7.75 -10.60 39.24
C ALA A 17 6.95 -9.30 39.10
N ALA A 18 7.63 -8.18 39.20
CA ALA A 18 7.06 -6.89 38.74
C ALA A 18 6.85 -7.04 37.25
N SER A 19 5.63 -7.38 36.84
CA SER A 19 5.16 -7.22 35.50
C SER A 19 5.13 -5.71 35.21
N GLY A 20 6.23 -5.21 34.66
CA GLY A 20 6.27 -3.89 34.05
C GLY A 20 5.22 -3.89 32.96
N ALA A 21 4.10 -3.20 33.20
CA ALA A 21 3.20 -2.80 32.14
C ALA A 21 4.05 -1.97 31.17
N VAL A 22 4.40 -2.54 30.03
CA VAL A 22 4.87 -1.77 28.89
C VAL A 22 3.68 -0.88 28.54
N CYS A 23 3.73 0.39 28.92
CA CYS A 23 2.83 1.41 28.39
C CYS A 23 2.99 1.32 26.88
N ALA A 24 1.99 0.80 26.18
CA ALA A 24 1.86 1.00 24.75
C ALA A 24 2.02 2.49 24.53
N ALA A 25 2.98 2.89 23.72
CA ALA A 25 3.13 4.29 23.34
C ALA A 25 1.78 4.71 22.77
N ASP A 26 1.06 5.55 23.52
CA ASP A 26 -0.22 6.06 23.10
C ASP A 26 -0.04 6.68 21.72
N ALA A 27 -0.86 6.24 20.78
CA ALA A 27 -0.95 6.93 19.49
C ALA A 27 -1.16 8.41 19.78
N PRO A 28 -0.47 9.33 19.07
CA PRO A 28 -0.54 10.75 19.37
C PRO A 28 -2.01 11.19 19.44
N ALA A 29 -2.39 11.81 20.56
CA ALA A 29 -3.76 12.22 20.80
C ALA A 29 -4.28 13.05 19.62
N ASN A 30 -5.49 12.77 19.14
CA ASN A 30 -6.06 13.57 18.05
C ASN A 30 -6.30 15.00 18.53
N PRO A 31 -5.74 16.03 17.84
CA PRO A 31 -5.90 17.42 18.24
C PRO A 31 -7.32 17.98 18.02
N TYR A 32 -8.19 17.23 17.35
CA TYR A 32 -9.56 17.63 17.08
C TYR A 32 -10.57 16.70 17.73
N VAL A 33 -11.71 17.25 18.14
CA VAL A 33 -12.79 16.49 18.71
C VAL A 33 -13.42 15.58 17.65
N GLN A 34 -13.57 14.31 17.98
CA GLN A 34 -14.16 13.28 17.10
C GLN A 34 -15.51 12.82 17.64
N ALA A 35 -16.47 12.62 16.74
CA ALA A 35 -17.72 11.94 17.04
C ALA A 35 -18.02 10.94 15.93
N ALA A 36 -18.31 9.69 16.29
CA ALA A 36 -18.58 8.60 15.35
C ALA A 36 -17.48 8.44 14.25
N GLY A 37 -16.21 8.68 14.61
CA GLY A 37 -15.07 8.58 13.68
C GLY A 37 -14.92 9.77 12.74
N GLN A 38 -15.71 10.82 12.91
CA GLN A 38 -15.61 12.04 12.11
C GLN A 38 -15.22 13.24 13.00
N THR A 39 -14.41 14.15 12.44
CA THR A 39 -14.05 15.40 13.13
C THR A 39 -15.26 16.31 13.23
N LEU A 40 -15.55 16.77 14.45
CA LEU A 40 -16.65 17.72 14.67
C LEU A 40 -16.30 19.09 14.09
N MET A 41 -17.26 19.67 13.40
CA MET A 41 -17.17 21.02 12.83
C MET A 41 -18.23 21.93 13.42
N THR A 42 -17.88 23.21 13.57
CA THR A 42 -18.85 24.26 13.93
C THR A 42 -19.78 24.58 12.74
N ASN A 43 -20.84 25.31 12.98
CA ASN A 43 -21.76 25.79 11.93
C ASN A 43 -21.04 26.72 10.90
N PHE A 44 -19.86 27.20 11.22
CA PHE A 44 -19.03 28.05 10.34
C PHE A 44 -17.98 27.25 9.57
N GLY A 45 -18.01 25.91 9.63
CA GLY A 45 -17.04 25.05 8.95
C GLY A 45 -15.66 24.99 9.60
N LEU A 46 -15.53 25.40 10.85
CA LEU A 46 -14.28 25.32 11.61
C LEU A 46 -14.26 24.03 12.43
N CYS A 47 -13.12 23.37 12.49
CA CYS A 47 -12.95 22.17 13.30
C CYS A 47 -12.89 22.49 14.79
N VAL A 48 -13.55 21.68 15.62
CA VAL A 48 -13.49 21.82 17.08
C VAL A 48 -12.18 21.23 17.58
N ARG A 49 -11.31 22.09 18.11
CA ARG A 49 -10.00 21.72 18.68
C ARG A 49 -10.17 21.11 20.08
N THR A 50 -9.33 20.14 20.42
CA THR A 50 -9.21 19.64 21.81
C THR A 50 -8.30 20.53 22.64
N GLY A 51 -8.30 20.34 23.97
CA GLY A 51 -7.35 21.02 24.87
C GLY A 51 -5.87 20.65 24.63
N TYR A 52 -5.61 19.60 23.85
CA TYR A 52 -4.26 19.17 23.48
C TYR A 52 -3.81 19.69 22.11
N TRP A 53 -4.61 20.53 21.46
CA TRP A 53 -4.28 21.05 20.14
C TRP A 53 -3.00 21.89 20.16
N THR A 54 -2.07 21.55 19.28
CA THR A 54 -0.87 22.34 18.96
C THR A 54 -0.66 22.33 17.44
N PRO A 55 -0.02 23.37 16.87
CA PRO A 55 0.32 23.35 15.43
C PRO A 55 1.10 22.09 15.04
N ALA A 56 2.12 21.72 15.80
CA ALA A 56 2.94 20.55 15.53
C ALA A 56 2.14 19.23 15.54
N LEU A 57 1.17 19.09 16.45
CA LEU A 57 0.30 17.90 16.49
C LEU A 57 -0.68 17.90 15.33
N ALA A 58 -1.19 19.07 14.92
CA ALA A 58 -2.04 19.22 13.74
C ALA A 58 -1.28 18.87 12.46
N GLU A 59 -0.04 19.35 12.28
CA GLU A 59 0.83 18.99 11.15
C GLU A 59 1.11 17.50 11.10
N ALA A 60 1.41 16.86 12.24
CA ALA A 60 1.65 15.42 12.31
C ALA A 60 0.43 14.60 11.87
N GLN A 61 -0.79 15.03 12.21
CA GLN A 61 -2.03 14.41 11.75
C GLN A 61 -2.28 14.64 10.25
N GLY A 62 -1.93 15.82 9.75
CA GLY A 62 -1.98 16.15 8.33
C GLY A 62 -1.06 15.28 7.49
N ALA A 63 0.16 15.03 7.96
CA ALA A 63 1.11 14.11 7.32
C ALA A 63 0.58 12.67 7.25
N LEU A 64 -0.34 12.28 8.15
CA LEU A 64 -1.05 11.01 8.11
C LEU A 64 -2.32 11.05 7.24
N GLY A 65 -2.58 12.15 6.54
CA GLY A 65 -3.80 12.36 5.74
C GLY A 65 -5.07 12.53 6.57
N GLN A 66 -4.93 12.84 7.86
CA GLN A 66 -6.04 13.00 8.79
C GLN A 66 -6.36 14.48 9.01
N ASN A 67 -7.64 14.78 9.25
CA ASN A 67 -8.11 16.14 9.58
C ASN A 67 -7.74 17.21 8.53
N CYS A 68 -7.59 16.83 7.28
CA CYS A 68 -7.16 17.70 6.18
C CYS A 68 -8.11 18.89 5.89
N GLN A 69 -9.33 18.84 6.40
CA GLN A 69 -10.30 19.92 6.33
C GLN A 69 -10.11 20.98 7.42
N CYS A 70 -9.23 20.70 8.40
CA CYS A 70 -9.01 21.53 9.55
C CYS A 70 -7.74 22.35 9.37
N ASP A 71 -7.76 23.62 9.81
CA ASP A 71 -6.57 24.48 9.87
C ASP A 71 -5.68 24.38 8.61
N THR A 72 -6.26 24.57 7.45
CA THR A 72 -5.63 24.34 6.12
C THR A 72 -4.42 25.23 5.84
N ASP A 73 -4.22 26.27 6.62
CA ASP A 73 -3.05 27.13 6.64
C ASP A 73 -1.83 26.49 7.38
N ILE A 74 -2.11 25.58 8.31
CA ILE A 74 -1.11 24.88 9.11
C ILE A 74 -0.96 23.41 8.62
N ILE A 75 -2.08 22.72 8.43
CA ILE A 75 -2.11 21.32 8.01
C ILE A 75 -1.80 21.23 6.52
N LYS A 76 -0.57 20.93 6.19
CA LYS A 76 -0.19 20.47 4.85
C LYS A 76 -0.55 19.00 4.73
N CYS A 77 -1.75 18.71 4.26
CA CYS A 77 -2.10 17.35 3.92
C CYS A 77 -1.25 16.92 2.73
N GLU A 78 -0.24 16.13 3.00
CA GLU A 78 0.39 15.39 1.93
C GLU A 78 -0.68 14.49 1.31
N ALA A 79 -0.82 14.62 0.01
CA ALA A 79 -1.73 13.83 -0.79
C ALA A 79 -1.56 12.35 -0.44
N GLY A 80 -2.59 11.71 0.03
CA GLY A 80 -2.55 10.29 0.28
C GLY A 80 -2.12 9.56 -0.99
N ALA A 81 -0.92 8.99 -0.98
CA ALA A 81 -0.48 8.16 -2.09
C ALA A 81 -1.27 6.85 -2.04
N GLU A 82 -2.17 6.66 -2.98
CA GLU A 82 -2.84 5.38 -3.15
C GLU A 82 -2.02 4.50 -4.10
N ARG A 83 -1.57 3.35 -3.61
CA ARG A 83 -0.83 2.37 -4.41
C ARG A 83 -1.72 1.17 -4.71
N ILE A 84 -2.00 0.95 -5.98
CA ILE A 84 -2.83 -0.15 -6.46
C ILE A 84 -1.97 -1.10 -7.29
N THR A 85 -1.99 -2.38 -6.95
CA THR A 85 -1.31 -3.42 -7.72
C THR A 85 -2.36 -4.26 -8.45
N LEU A 86 -2.25 -4.31 -9.76
CA LEU A 86 -3.12 -5.10 -10.62
C LEU A 86 -2.32 -6.22 -11.30
N SER A 87 -2.88 -7.43 -11.32
CA SER A 87 -2.27 -8.54 -12.07
C SER A 87 -2.26 -8.22 -13.57
N ALA A 88 -1.12 -8.44 -14.22
CA ALA A 88 -1.04 -8.28 -15.68
C ALA A 88 -1.93 -9.29 -16.43
N ASP A 89 -2.20 -10.44 -15.85
CA ASP A 89 -3.09 -11.45 -16.44
C ASP A 89 -4.57 -11.02 -16.39
N THR A 90 -4.93 -10.16 -15.43
CA THR A 90 -6.24 -9.47 -15.38
C THR A 90 -6.32 -8.36 -16.41
N LEU A 91 -5.24 -7.57 -16.53
CA LEU A 91 -5.23 -6.40 -17.42
C LEU A 91 -5.08 -6.76 -18.88
N PHE A 92 -4.26 -7.77 -19.23
CA PHE A 92 -3.82 -8.03 -20.58
C PHE A 92 -4.00 -9.49 -20.98
N ALA A 93 -4.21 -9.73 -22.28
CA ALA A 93 -4.12 -11.06 -22.85
C ALA A 93 -2.66 -11.56 -22.81
N PHE A 94 -2.49 -12.89 -22.83
CA PHE A 94 -1.16 -13.51 -22.81
C PHE A 94 -0.26 -12.93 -23.89
N ASN A 95 0.94 -12.52 -23.48
CA ASN A 95 1.96 -11.94 -24.36
C ASN A 95 1.53 -10.67 -25.14
N LYS A 96 0.49 -9.98 -24.70
CA LYS A 96 -0.04 -8.76 -25.32
C LYS A 96 -0.04 -7.58 -24.36
N ALA A 97 -0.16 -6.37 -24.93
CA ALA A 97 -0.39 -5.12 -24.23
C ALA A 97 -1.78 -4.52 -24.56
N VAL A 98 -2.70 -5.36 -25.04
CA VAL A 98 -4.08 -4.94 -25.28
C VAL A 98 -4.90 -5.26 -24.04
N LEU A 99 -5.61 -4.24 -23.53
CA LEU A 99 -6.44 -4.37 -22.33
C LEU A 99 -7.61 -5.34 -22.57
N LYS A 100 -7.87 -6.17 -21.60
CA LYS A 100 -9.01 -7.08 -21.54
C LYS A 100 -10.22 -6.37 -20.94
N PRO A 101 -11.45 -6.86 -21.15
CA PRO A 101 -12.65 -6.27 -20.55
C PRO A 101 -12.55 -6.16 -19.02
N GLU A 102 -12.00 -7.17 -18.33
CA GLU A 102 -11.82 -7.16 -16.88
C GLU A 102 -10.80 -6.10 -16.44
N GLY A 103 -9.74 -5.89 -17.24
CA GLY A 103 -8.76 -4.82 -17.03
C GLY A 103 -9.36 -3.44 -17.21
N ILE A 104 -10.15 -3.26 -18.26
CA ILE A 104 -10.91 -2.02 -18.52
C ILE A 104 -11.83 -1.70 -17.34
N ALA A 105 -12.59 -2.68 -16.84
CA ALA A 105 -13.48 -2.47 -15.69
C ALA A 105 -12.72 -1.99 -14.44
N LYS A 106 -11.57 -2.62 -14.14
CA LYS A 106 -10.71 -2.22 -12.99
C LYS A 106 -10.10 -0.82 -13.15
N LEU A 107 -9.67 -0.47 -14.35
CA LEU A 107 -9.13 0.86 -14.63
C LEU A 107 -10.23 1.93 -14.64
N THR A 108 -11.46 1.61 -15.07
CA THR A 108 -12.61 2.50 -14.98
C THR A 108 -12.99 2.76 -13.51
N GLU A 109 -12.99 1.73 -12.67
CA GLU A 109 -13.18 1.89 -11.22
C GLU A 109 -12.14 2.83 -10.63
N LEU A 110 -10.86 2.64 -11.01
CA LEU A 110 -9.77 3.50 -10.57
C LEU A 110 -9.97 4.96 -11.01
N THR A 111 -10.29 5.21 -12.29
CA THR A 111 -10.53 6.58 -12.79
C THR A 111 -11.70 7.25 -12.09
N SER A 112 -12.76 6.50 -11.78
CA SER A 112 -13.90 7.02 -11.01
C SER A 112 -13.46 7.47 -9.60
N ARG A 113 -12.57 6.73 -8.96
CA ARG A 113 -12.01 7.10 -7.64
C ARG A 113 -11.09 8.32 -7.73
N MET A 114 -10.39 8.49 -8.84
CA MET A 114 -9.51 9.62 -9.10
C MET A 114 -10.25 10.91 -9.44
N SER A 115 -11.48 10.84 -9.93
CA SER A 115 -12.24 12.00 -10.42
C SER A 115 -12.52 13.10 -9.37
N GLY A 116 -12.43 12.75 -8.08
CA GLY A 116 -12.57 13.72 -6.97
C GLY A 116 -11.24 14.24 -6.42
N LEU A 117 -10.13 14.00 -7.11
CA LEU A 117 -8.79 14.36 -6.65
C LEU A 117 -8.16 15.45 -7.53
N THR A 118 -7.47 16.39 -6.91
CA THR A 118 -6.45 17.18 -7.60
C THR A 118 -5.20 16.33 -7.68
N LEU A 119 -4.90 15.80 -8.88
CA LEU A 119 -3.79 14.89 -9.10
C LEU A 119 -2.46 15.64 -9.16
N ASP A 120 -1.49 15.20 -8.38
CA ASP A 120 -0.11 15.65 -8.46
C ASP A 120 0.67 14.82 -9.48
N VAL A 121 0.67 13.51 -9.28
CA VAL A 121 1.31 12.56 -10.20
C VAL A 121 0.64 11.18 -10.12
N VAL A 122 0.60 10.50 -11.26
CA VAL A 122 0.21 9.10 -11.39
C VAL A 122 1.40 8.35 -11.97
N MET A 123 1.97 7.43 -11.21
CA MET A 123 3.08 6.59 -11.65
C MET A 123 2.55 5.20 -12.02
N ILE A 124 2.96 4.69 -13.16
CA ILE A 124 2.55 3.38 -13.68
C ILE A 124 3.80 2.57 -13.96
N ASP A 125 4.05 1.56 -13.13
CA ASP A 125 5.16 0.63 -13.29
C ASP A 125 4.65 -0.72 -13.80
N GLY A 126 5.08 -1.09 -15.01
CA GLY A 126 4.79 -2.40 -15.60
C GLY A 126 5.90 -3.40 -15.29
N TYR A 127 5.54 -4.61 -14.85
CA TYR A 127 6.47 -5.68 -14.54
C TYR A 127 6.17 -6.94 -15.35
N ALA A 128 7.22 -7.65 -15.70
CA ALA A 128 7.18 -8.99 -16.26
C ALA A 128 7.82 -9.99 -15.30
N ASP A 129 7.61 -11.29 -15.54
CA ASP A 129 8.40 -12.31 -14.88
C ASP A 129 9.74 -12.54 -15.59
N ARG A 130 10.55 -13.46 -15.05
CA ARG A 130 11.88 -13.79 -15.59
C ARG A 130 11.85 -14.75 -16.79
N ILE A 131 10.67 -15.19 -17.22
CA ILE A 131 10.55 -16.10 -18.39
C ILE A 131 10.72 -15.27 -19.65
N GLY A 132 11.67 -15.66 -20.48
CA GLY A 132 12.03 -14.93 -21.71
C GLY A 132 13.26 -14.04 -21.56
N GLY A 133 13.60 -13.36 -22.63
CA GLY A 133 14.78 -12.47 -22.67
C GLY A 133 14.52 -11.14 -21.95
N ALA A 134 15.51 -10.63 -21.22
CA ALA A 134 15.38 -9.37 -20.45
C ALA A 134 14.96 -8.19 -21.34
N ALA A 135 15.57 -8.04 -22.54
CA ALA A 135 15.24 -6.96 -23.48
C ALA A 135 13.79 -7.07 -24.00
N TYR A 136 13.28 -8.29 -24.18
CA TYR A 136 11.89 -8.52 -24.57
C TYR A 136 10.94 -8.14 -23.44
N ASN A 137 11.21 -8.58 -22.22
CA ASN A 137 10.41 -8.30 -21.03
C ASN A 137 10.39 -6.79 -20.71
N GLN A 138 11.52 -6.10 -20.93
CA GLN A 138 11.59 -4.63 -20.82
C GLN A 138 10.64 -3.95 -21.81
N LYS A 139 10.67 -4.35 -23.08
CA LYS A 139 9.77 -3.79 -24.09
C LYS A 139 8.30 -4.16 -23.84
N LEU A 140 8.00 -5.36 -23.38
CA LEU A 140 6.64 -5.79 -23.11
C LEU A 140 6.05 -5.04 -21.92
N SER A 141 6.79 -4.90 -20.82
CA SER A 141 6.37 -4.16 -19.63
C SER A 141 6.15 -2.67 -19.93
N GLN A 142 7.03 -2.06 -20.76
CA GLN A 142 6.84 -0.67 -21.21
C GLN A 142 5.56 -0.52 -22.02
N ARG A 143 5.31 -1.35 -23.02
CA ARG A 143 4.06 -1.28 -23.82
C ARG A 143 2.80 -1.46 -22.96
N ARG A 144 2.88 -2.27 -21.90
CA ARG A 144 1.77 -2.46 -20.95
C ARG A 144 1.54 -1.21 -20.10
N ALA A 145 2.62 -0.59 -19.58
CA ALA A 145 2.52 0.67 -18.87
C ALA A 145 1.95 1.79 -19.76
N ASP A 146 2.39 1.86 -21.02
CA ASP A 146 1.88 2.82 -22.00
C ASP A 146 0.40 2.61 -22.32
N ALA A 147 -0.05 1.36 -22.42
CA ALA A 147 -1.46 1.06 -22.65
C ALA A 147 -2.36 1.49 -21.48
N VAL A 148 -1.89 1.34 -20.24
CA VAL A 148 -2.60 1.87 -19.06
C VAL A 148 -2.58 3.40 -19.08
N LYS A 149 -1.46 4.05 -19.39
CA LYS A 149 -1.37 5.51 -19.54
C LYS A 149 -2.36 6.03 -20.57
N THR A 150 -2.41 5.41 -21.75
CA THR A 150 -3.35 5.78 -22.82
C THR A 150 -4.78 5.70 -22.31
N PHE A 151 -5.15 4.58 -21.67
CA PHE A 151 -6.48 4.42 -21.09
C PHE A 151 -6.83 5.50 -20.09
N LEU A 152 -5.94 5.77 -19.11
CA LEU A 152 -6.20 6.81 -18.10
C LEU A 152 -6.33 8.20 -18.74
N THR A 153 -5.54 8.49 -19.76
CA THR A 153 -5.60 9.77 -20.49
C THR A 153 -6.92 9.92 -21.23
N GLU A 154 -7.40 8.90 -21.92
CA GLU A 154 -8.68 8.87 -22.61
C GLU A 154 -9.87 9.01 -21.65
N HIS A 155 -9.67 8.66 -20.36
CA HIS A 155 -10.68 8.77 -19.31
C HIS A 155 -10.48 10.01 -18.41
N GLY A 156 -9.80 11.03 -18.91
CA GLY A 156 -9.77 12.36 -18.30
C GLY A 156 -8.60 12.64 -17.35
N VAL A 157 -7.64 11.70 -17.18
CA VAL A 157 -6.43 11.98 -16.41
C VAL A 157 -5.43 12.75 -17.27
N PRO A 158 -4.97 13.95 -16.87
CA PRO A 158 -4.05 14.73 -17.68
C PRO A 158 -2.74 13.99 -17.97
N ALA A 159 -2.39 13.85 -19.25
CA ALA A 159 -1.19 13.11 -19.68
C ALA A 159 0.10 13.64 -19.04
N ALA A 160 0.18 14.94 -18.76
CA ALA A 160 1.32 15.59 -18.11
C ALA A 160 1.52 15.13 -16.64
N ARG A 161 0.48 14.56 -16.02
CA ARG A 161 0.53 14.03 -14.66
C ARG A 161 0.84 12.54 -14.62
N ILE A 162 0.92 11.85 -15.77
CA ILE A 162 1.13 10.41 -15.83
C ILE A 162 2.56 10.10 -16.28
N GLN A 163 3.27 9.37 -15.42
CA GLN A 163 4.55 8.75 -15.73
C GLN A 163 4.34 7.24 -15.89
N ALA A 164 4.81 6.66 -17.00
CA ALA A 164 4.66 5.25 -17.29
C ALA A 164 6.03 4.64 -17.60
N GLU A 165 6.40 3.62 -16.85
CA GLU A 165 7.70 2.96 -16.97
C GLU A 165 7.57 1.43 -16.96
N GLY A 166 8.25 0.78 -17.89
CA GLY A 166 8.42 -0.67 -17.87
C GLY A 166 9.66 -1.02 -17.06
N LYS A 167 9.48 -1.83 -16.03
CA LYS A 167 10.57 -2.33 -15.16
C LYS A 167 11.11 -3.69 -15.61
N GLY A 168 10.55 -4.28 -16.68
CA GLY A 168 10.98 -5.60 -17.13
C GLY A 168 10.76 -6.65 -16.02
N GLN A 169 11.82 -7.40 -15.75
CA GLN A 169 11.83 -8.45 -14.70
C GLN A 169 12.44 -7.98 -13.38
N ALA A 170 12.57 -6.67 -13.17
CA ALA A 170 13.07 -6.11 -11.92
C ALA A 170 12.09 -6.33 -10.77
N ASP A 171 12.60 -6.23 -9.55
CA ASP A 171 11.83 -6.25 -8.29
C ASP A 171 10.80 -7.40 -8.22
N PRO A 172 11.24 -8.67 -8.32
CA PRO A 172 10.33 -9.81 -8.24
C PRO A 172 9.68 -9.89 -6.85
N VAL A 173 8.36 -10.09 -6.83
CA VAL A 173 7.58 -10.28 -5.58
C VAL A 173 7.77 -11.69 -5.04
N VAL A 174 7.94 -12.65 -5.94
CA VAL A 174 8.18 -14.05 -5.60
C VAL A 174 9.38 -14.58 -6.37
N ASN A 175 10.17 -15.40 -5.69
CA ASN A 175 11.26 -16.16 -6.28
C ASN A 175 10.85 -17.63 -6.41
N CYS A 176 10.80 -18.12 -7.64
CA CYS A 176 10.42 -19.49 -7.95
C CYS A 176 11.66 -20.25 -8.43
N PRO A 177 11.99 -21.43 -7.88
CA PRO A 177 13.10 -22.22 -8.40
C PRO A 177 12.83 -22.72 -9.81
N ASN A 178 13.87 -23.09 -10.54
CA ASN A 178 13.69 -23.76 -11.83
C ASN A 178 13.09 -25.16 -11.64
N PRO A 179 12.31 -25.65 -12.62
CA PRO A 179 11.75 -26.99 -12.54
C PRO A 179 12.83 -28.06 -12.38
N SER A 180 12.63 -28.97 -11.43
CA SER A 180 13.52 -30.09 -11.23
C SER A 180 12.73 -31.29 -10.69
N ALA A 181 13.16 -32.52 -11.04
CA ALA A 181 12.47 -33.75 -10.63
C ALA A 181 12.39 -33.95 -9.10
N LYS A 182 13.32 -33.35 -8.35
CA LYS A 182 13.43 -33.44 -6.88
C LYS A 182 12.95 -32.17 -6.16
N GLY A 183 12.60 -31.11 -6.92
CA GLY A 183 12.16 -29.83 -6.34
C GLY A 183 10.64 -29.73 -6.17
N GLU A 184 10.20 -28.66 -5.53
CA GLU A 184 8.78 -28.34 -5.38
C GLU A 184 8.11 -28.05 -6.74
N ILE A 185 8.83 -27.33 -7.61
CA ILE A 185 8.40 -27.07 -9.00
C ILE A 185 8.98 -28.15 -9.89
N LYS A 186 8.11 -28.97 -10.48
CA LYS A 186 8.48 -30.11 -11.33
C LYS A 186 8.30 -29.84 -12.82
N THR A 187 7.40 -28.93 -13.18
CA THR A 187 7.03 -28.64 -14.56
C THR A 187 7.15 -27.16 -14.88
N PHE A 188 7.31 -26.86 -16.17
CA PHE A 188 7.31 -25.47 -16.65
C PHE A 188 5.98 -24.76 -16.36
N LYS A 189 4.87 -25.48 -16.42
CA LYS A 189 3.54 -24.95 -16.09
C LYS A 189 3.49 -24.47 -14.64
N GLN A 190 3.99 -25.25 -13.70
CA GLN A 190 4.07 -24.86 -12.28
C GLN A 190 4.99 -23.63 -12.08
N LEU A 191 6.08 -23.54 -12.85
CA LEU A 191 6.93 -22.33 -12.81
C LEU A 191 6.16 -21.10 -13.28
N VAL A 192 5.41 -21.19 -14.40
CA VAL A 192 4.59 -20.08 -14.91
C VAL A 192 3.54 -19.63 -13.90
N GLU A 193 2.89 -20.59 -13.21
CA GLU A 193 1.91 -20.32 -12.16
C GLU A 193 2.56 -19.68 -10.95
N CYS A 194 3.69 -20.19 -10.47
CA CYS A 194 4.43 -19.63 -9.36
C CYS A 194 4.87 -18.18 -9.64
N LEU A 195 5.33 -17.86 -10.84
CA LEU A 195 5.79 -16.54 -11.24
C LEU A 195 4.65 -15.54 -11.54
N GLN A 196 3.40 -15.96 -11.49
CA GLN A 196 2.24 -15.13 -11.81
C GLN A 196 2.22 -13.78 -11.04
N PRO A 197 2.52 -13.71 -9.73
CA PRO A 197 2.54 -12.44 -9.00
C PRO A 197 3.57 -11.42 -9.51
N ASN A 198 4.65 -11.88 -10.18
CA ASN A 198 5.64 -10.98 -10.76
C ASN A 198 5.11 -10.26 -12.00
N ARG A 199 4.14 -10.86 -12.70
CA ARG A 199 3.44 -10.22 -13.83
C ARG A 199 2.36 -9.30 -13.29
N ARG A 200 2.71 -8.02 -13.11
CA ARG A 200 1.82 -7.02 -12.50
C ARG A 200 2.00 -5.64 -13.12
N ALA A 201 1.03 -4.77 -12.92
CA ALA A 201 1.15 -3.34 -13.07
C ALA A 201 0.89 -2.69 -11.69
N VAL A 202 1.76 -1.81 -11.29
CA VAL A 202 1.62 -1.01 -10.07
C VAL A 202 1.26 0.40 -10.48
N ILE A 203 0.15 0.91 -9.97
CA ILE A 203 -0.30 2.27 -10.22
C ILE A 203 -0.29 3.00 -8.88
N GLU A 204 0.54 4.01 -8.78
CA GLU A 204 0.61 4.87 -7.60
C GLU A 204 0.03 6.24 -7.95
N VAL A 205 -1.02 6.62 -7.25
CA VAL A 205 -1.74 7.88 -7.44
C VAL A 205 -1.43 8.80 -6.27
N LYS A 206 -0.86 9.96 -6.53
CA LYS A 206 -0.66 11.03 -5.55
C LYS A 206 -1.56 12.20 -5.92
N GLY A 207 -2.32 12.68 -4.97
CA GLY A 207 -3.24 13.78 -5.20
C GLY A 207 -3.98 14.18 -3.92
N THR A 208 -4.51 15.38 -3.87
CA THR A 208 -5.33 15.90 -2.77
C THR A 208 -6.80 15.81 -3.12
N ARG A 209 -7.63 15.51 -2.14
CA ARG A 209 -9.08 15.48 -2.36
C ARG A 209 -9.62 16.92 -2.46
N ASN A 210 -10.30 17.22 -3.55
CA ASN A 210 -11.04 18.46 -3.66
C ASN A 210 -12.23 18.45 -2.69
N LYS A 211 -12.43 19.56 -1.98
CA LYS A 211 -13.62 19.77 -1.15
C LYS A 211 -14.83 20.07 -2.03
#